data_5995a9c4e4bb994bf70f6ce7d8d27da8
#
_entry.id   5995a9c4e4bb994bf70f6ce7d8d27da8
#
_cell.length_a   1.000
_cell.length_b   1.000
_cell.length_c   1.000
_cell.angle_alpha   90.00
_cell.angle_beta   90.00
_cell.angle_gamma   90.00
#
_symmetry.space_group_name_H-M   'P 1'
#
loop_
_entity.id
_entity.type
_entity.pdbx_description
1 polymer ?
#
loop_
_entity_poly.entity_id
_entity_poly.type
_entity_poly.pdbx_seq_one_letter_code
_entity_poly.pdbx_strand_id
1 'polypeptide(L)' 'MEQHINVTFRMNGASHDLRIPTRMEVRRLIRELDQIFGSAMEPRSKYQLRVVNKGILLDEGKVVQEYPITSGDLIEIEEW' A
#
# COMPACT_ATOMS: atom_id res chain seq x y z
N MET A 1 6.79 -5.48 -20.54
CA MET A 1 7.72 -5.45 -19.39
C MET A 1 6.99 -4.86 -18.20
N GLU A 2 7.01 -5.54 -17.09
CA GLU A 2 6.37 -5.06 -15.88
C GLU A 2 7.18 -3.93 -15.25
N GLN A 3 6.49 -2.85 -14.89
CA GLN A 3 7.14 -1.73 -14.21
C GLN A 3 7.01 -1.90 -12.70
N HIS A 4 8.03 -1.45 -12.00
CA HIS A 4 8.04 -1.44 -10.55
C HIS A 4 8.30 -0.04 -10.05
N ILE A 5 7.76 0.28 -8.88
CA ILE A 5 8.02 1.54 -8.18
C ILE A 5 8.44 1.23 -6.75
N ASN A 6 9.23 2.13 -6.18
CA ASN A 6 9.67 2.02 -4.79
C ASN A 6 8.84 2.98 -3.96
N VAL A 7 8.08 2.44 -3.01
CA VAL A 7 7.24 3.25 -2.13
C VAL A 7 7.50 2.87 -0.68
N THR A 8 7.23 3.81 0.22
CA THR A 8 7.33 3.58 1.66
C THR A 8 5.95 3.35 2.21
N PHE A 9 5.77 2.22 2.91
CA PHE A 9 4.54 1.92 3.62
C PHE A 9 4.75 2.15 5.10
N ARG A 10 3.79 2.82 5.74
CA ARG A 10 3.87 3.16 7.17
C ARG A 10 2.61 2.74 7.90
N MET A 11 2.79 2.16 9.08
CA MET A 11 1.69 1.79 9.97
C MET A 11 2.16 1.92 11.42
N ASN A 12 1.44 2.71 12.22
CA ASN A 12 1.70 2.86 13.65
C ASN A 12 3.18 3.17 13.98
N GLY A 13 3.80 4.04 13.19
CA GLY A 13 5.18 4.44 13.39
C GLY A 13 6.23 3.51 12.78
N ALA A 14 5.83 2.32 12.35
CA ALA A 14 6.73 1.41 11.64
C ALA A 14 6.64 1.67 10.13
N SER A 15 7.77 1.68 9.45
CA SER A 15 7.79 1.89 8.01
C SER A 15 8.70 0.89 7.31
N HIS A 16 8.32 0.55 6.08
CA HIS A 16 9.08 -0.36 5.22
C HIS A 16 9.10 0.20 3.81
N ASP A 17 10.28 0.22 3.21
CA ASP A 17 10.43 0.56 1.80
C ASP A 17 10.26 -0.70 0.98
N LEU A 18 9.34 -0.68 0.03
CA LEU A 18 9.05 -1.84 -0.79
C LEU A 18 9.07 -1.47 -2.26
N ARG A 19 9.51 -2.41 -3.07
CA ARG A 19 9.41 -2.32 -4.52
C ARG A 19 8.20 -3.13 -4.95
N ILE A 20 7.22 -2.46 -5.56
CA ILE A 20 5.98 -3.12 -5.95
C ILE A 20 5.75 -3.02 -7.46
N PRO A 21 5.17 -4.05 -8.08
CA PRO A 21 4.79 -3.99 -9.49
C PRO A 21 3.57 -3.09 -9.66
N THR A 22 3.58 -2.24 -10.68
CA THR A 22 2.47 -1.30 -10.92
C THR A 22 1.20 -1.98 -11.38
N ARG A 23 1.28 -3.20 -11.87
CA ARG A 23 0.12 -3.98 -12.31
C ARG A 23 -0.54 -4.76 -11.19
N MET A 24 -0.02 -4.65 -9.97
CA MET A 24 -0.59 -5.34 -8.82
C MET A 24 -1.94 -4.76 -8.45
N GLU A 25 -2.91 -5.62 -8.18
CA GLU A 25 -4.19 -5.19 -7.61
C GLU A 25 -3.98 -4.69 -6.18
N VAL A 26 -4.70 -3.62 -5.81
CA VAL A 26 -4.62 -3.06 -4.46
C VAL A 26 -4.97 -4.12 -3.40
N ARG A 27 -5.97 -4.96 -3.68
CA ARG A 27 -6.34 -6.06 -2.79
C ARG A 27 -5.17 -6.99 -2.50
N ARG A 28 -4.43 -7.36 -3.54
CA ARG A 28 -3.25 -8.22 -3.38
C ARG A 28 -2.15 -7.51 -2.60
N LEU A 29 -1.97 -6.22 -2.86
CA LEU A 29 -0.99 -5.41 -2.13
C LEU A 29 -1.27 -5.44 -0.63
N ILE A 30 -2.54 -5.28 -0.24
CA ILE A 30 -2.93 -5.33 1.17
C ILE A 30 -2.58 -6.69 1.79
N ARG A 31 -2.77 -7.78 1.06
CA ARG A 31 -2.39 -9.12 1.53
C ARG A 31 -0.88 -9.25 1.77
N GLU A 32 -0.09 -8.69 0.85
CA GLU A 32 1.36 -8.71 0.99
C GLU A 32 1.80 -7.88 2.21
N LEU A 33 1.16 -6.73 2.42
CA LEU A 33 1.43 -5.89 3.58
C LEU A 33 1.06 -6.59 4.89
N ASP A 34 0.00 -7.38 4.89
CA ASP A 34 -0.41 -8.17 6.05
C ASP A 34 0.71 -9.11 6.50
N GLN A 35 1.44 -9.69 5.56
CA GLN A 35 2.56 -10.57 5.88
C GLN A 35 3.75 -9.80 6.45
N ILE A 36 3.96 -8.57 5.99
CA ILE A 36 5.09 -7.74 6.43
C ILE A 36 4.81 -7.10 7.78
N PHE A 37 3.60 -6.57 7.97
CA PHE A 37 3.19 -5.90 9.20
C PHE A 37 2.35 -6.79 10.12
N GLY A 38 2.41 -8.11 9.93
CA GLY A 38 1.49 -9.10 10.51
C GLY A 38 1.17 -8.92 11.99
N SER A 39 2.16 -8.61 12.83
CA SER A 39 1.92 -8.41 14.26
C SER A 39 1.20 -7.09 14.58
N ALA A 40 1.19 -6.14 13.65
CA ALA A 40 0.55 -4.84 13.81
C ALA A 40 -0.82 -4.77 13.15
N MET A 41 -1.17 -5.76 12.30
CA MET A 41 -2.46 -5.79 11.59
C MET A 41 -3.40 -6.81 12.25
N GLU A 42 -4.59 -6.34 12.59
CA GLU A 42 -5.62 -7.20 13.19
C GLU A 42 -6.30 -8.04 12.10
N PRO A 43 -6.39 -9.38 12.25
CA PRO A 43 -6.95 -10.24 11.20
C PRO A 43 -8.39 -9.93 10.78
N ARG A 44 -9.18 -9.33 11.68
CA ARG A 44 -10.60 -9.01 11.41
C ARG A 44 -10.84 -7.57 11.05
N SER A 45 -9.81 -6.74 11.13
CA SER A 45 -9.94 -5.33 10.81
C SER A 45 -9.83 -5.11 9.31
N LYS A 46 -10.44 -4.05 8.84
CA LYS A 46 -10.31 -3.61 7.47
C LYS A 46 -9.28 -2.49 7.40
N TYR A 47 -8.50 -2.50 6.35
CA TYR A 47 -7.46 -1.51 6.15
C TYR A 47 -7.67 -0.79 4.83
N GLN A 48 -7.25 0.47 4.82
CA GLN A 48 -7.21 1.26 3.59
C GLN A 48 -5.82 1.84 3.43
N LEU A 49 -5.46 2.12 2.19
CA LEU A 49 -4.17 2.69 1.85
C LEU A 49 -4.37 4.13 1.39
N ARG A 50 -3.65 5.06 2.01
CA ARG A 50 -3.68 6.47 1.63
C ARG A 50 -2.30 6.91 1.16
N VAL A 51 -2.23 7.48 -0.03
CA VAL A 51 -1.02 8.12 -0.52
C VAL A 51 -0.95 9.50 0.14
N VAL A 52 -0.16 9.61 1.19
CA VAL A 52 -0.16 10.77 2.09
C VAL A 52 0.14 12.08 1.37
N ASN A 53 1.21 12.06 0.55
CA ASN A 53 1.65 13.27 -0.14
C ASN A 53 0.74 13.69 -1.30
N LYS A 54 -0.26 12.88 -1.64
CA LYS A 54 -1.20 13.18 -2.73
C LYS A 54 -2.66 13.19 -2.28
N GLY A 55 -2.93 12.76 -1.06
CA GLY A 55 -4.29 12.72 -0.52
C GLY A 55 -5.22 11.73 -1.22
N ILE A 56 -4.67 10.67 -1.79
CA ILE A 56 -5.44 9.70 -2.56
C ILE A 56 -5.66 8.43 -1.73
N LEU A 57 -6.91 7.94 -1.71
CA LEU A 57 -7.25 6.64 -1.14
C LEU A 57 -7.27 5.60 -2.26
N LEU A 58 -6.69 4.42 -2.00
CA LEU A 58 -6.64 3.35 -2.98
C LEU A 58 -7.81 2.39 -2.80
N ASP A 59 -8.54 2.14 -3.87
CA ASP A 59 -9.68 1.21 -3.91
C ASP A 59 -9.17 -0.20 -4.14
N GLU A 60 -9.62 -1.16 -3.34
CA GLU A 60 -9.21 -2.57 -3.46
C GLU A 60 -9.55 -3.19 -4.81
N GLY A 61 -10.58 -2.71 -5.47
CA GLY A 61 -11.00 -3.21 -6.77
C GLY A 61 -10.17 -2.71 -7.94
N LYS A 62 -9.19 -1.85 -7.68
CA LYS A 62 -8.36 -1.25 -8.73
C LYS A 62 -6.93 -1.73 -8.67
N VAL A 63 -6.19 -1.42 -9.73
CA VAL A 63 -4.78 -1.77 -9.88
C VAL A 63 -3.94 -0.54 -9.55
N VAL A 64 -2.76 -0.75 -8.97
CA VAL A 64 -1.86 0.34 -8.56
C VAL A 64 -1.63 1.36 -9.68
N GLN A 65 -1.44 0.89 -10.91
CA GLN A 65 -1.15 1.76 -12.05
C GLN A 65 -2.31 2.69 -12.45
N GLU A 66 -3.51 2.45 -11.93
CA GLU A 66 -4.67 3.34 -12.18
C GLU A 66 -4.57 4.64 -11.39
N TYR A 67 -3.62 4.73 -10.47
CA TYR A 67 -3.38 5.91 -9.64
C TYR A 67 -2.04 6.55 -9.99
N PRO A 68 -1.89 7.86 -9.79
CA PRO A 68 -0.62 8.55 -10.07
C PRO A 68 0.40 8.35 -8.94
N ILE A 69 0.70 7.09 -8.64
CA ILE A 69 1.68 6.74 -7.61
C ILE A 69 3.05 6.64 -8.27
N THR A 70 4.04 7.29 -7.67
CA THR A 70 5.39 7.33 -8.20
C THR A 70 6.40 6.88 -7.13
N SER A 71 7.61 6.55 -7.57
CA SER A 71 8.68 6.18 -6.64
C SER A 71 8.94 7.32 -5.65
N GLY A 72 9.11 6.96 -4.39
CA GLY A 72 9.31 7.92 -3.31
C GLY A 72 8.03 8.34 -2.59
N ASP A 73 6.87 7.92 -3.06
CA ASP A 73 5.61 8.21 -2.38
C ASP A 73 5.52 7.48 -1.05
N LEU A 74 4.82 8.09 -0.11
CA LEU A 74 4.54 7.53 1.21
C LEU A 74 3.08 7.08 1.25
N ILE A 75 2.88 5.81 1.55
CA ILE A 75 1.54 5.23 1.69
C ILE A 75 1.32 4.84 3.15
N GLU A 76 0.31 5.44 3.76
CA GLU A 76 -0.11 5.12 5.13
C GLU A 76 -1.13 4.00 5.11
N ILE A 77 -0.92 2.99 5.95
CA ILE A 77 -1.88 1.92 6.16
C ILE A 77 -2.76 2.35 7.32
N GLU A 78 -4.05 2.57 7.03
CA GLU A 78 -5.01 3.04 8.01
C GLU A 78 -6.04 1.95 8.31
N GLU A 79 -6.37 1.79 9.58
CA GLU A 79 -7.42 0.87 10.02
C GLU A 79 -8.77 1.59 9.98
N TRP A 80 -9.79 0.85 9.54
CA TRP A 80 -11.16 1.34 9.55
C TRP A 80 -11.76 1.30 10.95
#